data_8692539bc72d8b9080744302da36a82f
#
_entry.id   8692539bc72d8b9080744302da36a82f
#
_cell.length_a   1.000
_cell.length_b   1.000
_cell.length_c   1.000
_cell.angle_alpha   90.00
_cell.angle_beta   90.00
_cell.angle_gamma   90.00
#
_symmetry.space_group_name_H-M   'P 1'
#
loop_
_entity.id
_entity.type
_entity.pdbx_description
1 polymer ?
#
loop_
_entity_poly.entity_id
_entity_poly.type
_entity_poly.pdbx_seq_one_letter_code
_entity_poly.pdbx_strand_id
1 'polypeptide(L)'
;PEIILKALFCDEIPKNIDFIIVGSEKNLQNTYTKLTSLGLKNLANPNNLQIHNLEISSADKKSKSSYGDSSFYYLTKAIEIVKQYPNSALVTGPICKKSWALAGHYFSGQTELLAQSCGVKNVGMLFTAKSPITGWRFNTLLATTHIALCEVPKKLTTELIHSKLDLFKDFCNTYNDKPTLKVAGLNPHAGEEGILGNEEKDWL
;
A
#
# COMPACT_ATOMS: atom_id res chain seq x y z
N PRO A 1 14.58 -7.47 0.27
CA PRO A 1 15.56 -7.42 -0.84
C PRO A 1 15.21 -8.36 -1.98
N GLU A 2 14.94 -9.65 -1.74
CA GLU A 2 14.70 -10.65 -2.78
C GLU A 2 13.55 -10.28 -3.74
N ILE A 3 12.39 -9.84 -3.21
CA ILE A 3 11.23 -9.45 -4.02
C ILE A 3 11.60 -8.29 -4.95
N ILE A 4 12.37 -7.31 -4.47
CA ILE A 4 12.83 -6.17 -5.27
C ILE A 4 13.71 -6.64 -6.43
N LEU A 5 14.69 -7.50 -6.15
CA LEU A 5 15.61 -8.01 -7.18
C LEU A 5 14.88 -8.83 -8.25
N LYS A 6 13.88 -9.61 -7.86
CA LYS A 6 13.04 -10.36 -8.80
C LYS A 6 12.10 -9.47 -9.61
N ALA A 7 11.44 -8.53 -8.94
CA ALA A 7 10.48 -7.63 -9.58
C ALA A 7 11.18 -6.73 -10.62
N LEU A 8 12.34 -6.15 -10.28
CA LEU A 8 13.06 -5.25 -11.18
C LEU A 8 13.80 -5.97 -12.34
N PHE A 9 13.81 -7.29 -12.35
CA PHE A 9 14.25 -8.10 -13.50
C PHE A 9 13.12 -8.37 -14.50
N CYS A 10 11.87 -8.13 -14.14
CA CYS A 10 10.72 -8.46 -14.96
C CYS A 10 10.64 -7.56 -16.21
N ASP A 11 10.50 -8.16 -17.39
CA ASP A 11 10.36 -7.46 -18.67
C ASP A 11 9.03 -6.69 -18.83
N GLU A 12 8.05 -6.97 -17.96
CA GLU A 12 6.75 -6.28 -17.96
C GLU A 12 6.82 -4.86 -17.36
N ILE A 13 7.93 -4.51 -16.72
CA ILE A 13 8.12 -3.16 -16.16
C ILE A 13 8.30 -2.15 -17.30
N PRO A 14 7.47 -1.07 -17.33
CA PRO A 14 7.62 -0.04 -18.33
C PRO A 14 9.00 0.63 -18.28
N LYS A 15 9.68 0.74 -19.42
CA LYS A 15 11.05 1.31 -19.53
C LYS A 15 11.14 2.81 -19.25
N ASN A 16 10.00 3.50 -19.22
CA ASN A 16 9.90 4.94 -18.95
C ASN A 16 9.63 5.26 -17.46
N ILE A 17 9.86 4.33 -16.58
CA ILE A 17 9.73 4.52 -15.13
C ILE A 17 11.10 4.40 -14.49
N ASP A 18 11.48 5.45 -13.75
CA ASP A 18 12.68 5.44 -12.93
C ASP A 18 12.35 4.89 -11.53
N PHE A 19 13.21 4.00 -11.04
CA PHE A 19 13.06 3.39 -9.72
C PHE A 19 14.14 3.88 -8.78
N ILE A 20 13.74 4.37 -7.61
CA ILE A 20 14.64 4.67 -6.50
C ILE A 20 14.36 3.65 -5.39
N ILE A 21 15.33 2.83 -5.06
CA ILE A 21 15.24 1.86 -3.98
C ILE A 21 15.73 2.52 -2.70
N VAL A 22 14.89 2.56 -1.67
CA VAL A 22 15.28 3.10 -0.36
C VAL A 22 15.56 1.94 0.60
N GLY A 23 16.82 1.83 1.03
CA GLY A 23 17.22 0.73 1.91
C GLY A 23 18.73 0.54 2.01
N SER A 24 19.17 -0.60 2.53
CA SER A 24 20.60 -0.92 2.63
C SER A 24 21.10 -1.57 1.33
N GLU A 25 22.01 -0.89 0.65
CA GLU A 25 22.70 -1.42 -0.52
C GLU A 25 23.44 -2.72 -0.19
N LYS A 26 24.10 -2.78 0.95
CA LYS A 26 24.79 -3.97 1.45
C LYS A 26 23.85 -5.16 1.58
N ASN A 27 22.62 -4.96 2.08
CA ASN A 27 21.64 -6.04 2.19
C ASN A 27 21.14 -6.52 0.82
N LEU A 28 20.97 -5.60 -0.14
CA LEU A 28 20.63 -5.96 -1.52
C LEU A 28 21.73 -6.78 -2.16
N GLN A 29 22.99 -6.34 -2.04
CA GLN A 29 24.16 -7.02 -2.60
C GLN A 29 24.36 -8.42 -2.00
N ASN A 30 24.28 -8.53 -0.67
CA ASN A 30 24.37 -9.82 0.02
C ASN A 30 23.27 -10.79 -0.41
N THR A 31 22.05 -10.28 -0.59
CA THR A 31 20.91 -11.08 -1.04
C THR A 31 21.11 -11.53 -2.49
N TYR A 32 21.57 -10.64 -3.37
CA TYR A 32 21.88 -10.97 -4.76
C TYR A 32 22.95 -12.08 -4.85
N THR A 33 24.07 -11.92 -4.15
CA THR A 33 25.15 -12.92 -4.10
C THR A 33 24.67 -14.27 -3.58
N LYS A 34 23.85 -14.27 -2.52
CA LYS A 34 23.27 -15.49 -1.96
C LYS A 34 22.36 -16.19 -2.96
N LEU A 35 21.46 -15.44 -3.61
CA LEU A 35 20.48 -16.02 -4.54
C LEU A 35 21.14 -16.56 -5.81
N THR A 36 22.16 -15.84 -6.32
CA THR A 36 22.94 -16.32 -7.47
C THR A 36 23.76 -17.57 -7.14
N SER A 37 24.33 -17.67 -5.95
CA SER A 37 25.04 -18.88 -5.51
C SER A 37 24.11 -20.10 -5.37
N LEU A 38 22.79 -19.86 -5.17
CA LEU A 38 21.74 -20.89 -5.18
C LEU A 38 21.23 -21.23 -6.60
N GLY A 39 21.82 -20.64 -7.64
CA GLY A 39 21.47 -20.92 -9.02
C GLY A 39 20.33 -20.07 -9.60
N LEU A 40 19.80 -19.06 -8.88
CA LEU A 40 18.80 -18.15 -9.41
C LEU A 40 19.45 -17.19 -10.41
N LYS A 41 18.89 -17.12 -11.64
CA LYS A 41 19.43 -16.27 -12.74
C LYS A 41 18.60 -15.02 -13.02
N ASN A 42 17.31 -15.03 -12.66
CA ASN A 42 16.38 -13.95 -13.01
C ASN A 42 16.32 -12.90 -11.89
N LEU A 43 17.40 -12.14 -11.73
CA LEU A 43 17.57 -11.13 -10.68
C LEU A 43 18.18 -9.87 -11.26
N ALA A 44 17.64 -8.71 -10.92
CA ALA A 44 18.26 -7.43 -11.24
C ALA A 44 19.60 -7.29 -10.50
N ASN A 45 20.63 -6.85 -11.20
CA ASN A 45 21.95 -6.62 -10.58
C ASN A 45 21.89 -5.32 -9.76
N PRO A 46 22.17 -5.34 -8.44
CA PRO A 46 22.15 -4.16 -7.60
C PRO A 46 23.05 -3.02 -8.09
N ASN A 47 24.16 -3.33 -8.76
CA ASN A 47 25.07 -2.31 -9.30
C ASN A 47 24.45 -1.45 -10.43
N ASN A 48 23.34 -1.92 -11.02
CA ASN A 48 22.63 -1.21 -12.09
C ASN A 48 21.38 -0.51 -11.56
N LEU A 49 21.15 -0.50 -10.23
CA LEU A 49 19.97 0.06 -9.60
C LEU A 49 20.29 1.38 -8.91
N GLN A 50 19.38 2.34 -8.99
CA GLN A 50 19.48 3.57 -8.21
C GLN A 50 19.05 3.29 -6.76
N ILE A 51 20.00 3.33 -5.84
CA ILE A 51 19.78 3.02 -4.43
C ILE A 51 20.02 4.27 -3.59
N HIS A 52 19.00 4.69 -2.85
CA HIS A 52 19.16 5.62 -1.75
C HIS A 52 19.57 4.81 -0.52
N ASN A 53 20.91 4.68 -0.37
CA ASN A 53 21.49 3.83 0.68
C ASN A 53 21.29 4.45 2.07
N LEU A 54 20.73 3.66 2.98
CA LEU A 54 20.55 4.02 4.38
C LEU A 54 21.20 2.94 5.25
N GLU A 55 22.36 3.26 5.81
CA GLU A 55 23.01 2.42 6.83
C GLU A 55 22.52 2.82 8.21
N ILE A 56 21.69 1.98 8.81
CA ILE A 56 21.19 2.19 10.16
C ILE A 56 22.12 1.50 11.12
N SER A 57 22.84 2.30 11.93
CA SER A 57 23.72 1.83 12.96
C SER A 57 22.89 1.44 14.19
N SER A 58 22.55 0.16 14.33
CA SER A 58 22.04 -0.39 15.56
C SER A 58 23.13 -1.19 16.27
N ALA A 59 23.22 -1.05 17.58
CA ALA A 59 24.21 -1.78 18.41
C ALA A 59 24.05 -3.30 18.28
N ASP A 60 22.85 -3.79 17.94
CA ASP A 60 22.55 -5.20 17.72
C ASP A 60 21.88 -5.42 16.37
N LYS A 61 22.70 -5.55 15.32
CA LYS A 61 22.29 -5.67 13.91
C LYS A 61 21.44 -6.90 13.56
N LYS A 62 21.21 -7.83 14.49
CA LYS A 62 20.50 -9.09 14.26
C LYS A 62 19.24 -9.26 15.10
N SER A 63 18.89 -8.28 15.92
CA SER A 63 17.66 -8.33 16.73
C SER A 63 16.41 -8.03 15.90
N LYS A 64 15.25 -8.52 16.34
CA LYS A 64 13.96 -8.19 15.73
C LYS A 64 13.65 -6.68 15.82
N SER A 65 14.13 -6.02 16.88
CA SER A 65 14.05 -4.58 17.06
C SER A 65 14.85 -3.83 15.99
N SER A 66 16.08 -4.25 15.70
CA SER A 66 16.93 -3.67 14.66
C SER A 66 16.30 -3.76 13.26
N TYR A 67 15.65 -4.88 12.92
CA TYR A 67 14.91 -5.00 11.66
C TYR A 67 13.66 -4.12 11.64
N GLY A 68 13.01 -3.94 12.80
CA GLY A 68 11.89 -3.03 12.97
C GLY A 68 12.30 -1.59 12.70
N ASP A 69 13.36 -1.13 13.34
CA ASP A 69 13.93 0.21 13.12
C ASP A 69 14.29 0.44 11.64
N SER A 70 15.06 -0.48 11.07
CA SER A 70 15.50 -0.34 9.68
C SER A 70 14.31 -0.21 8.71
N SER A 71 13.31 -1.08 8.84
CA SER A 71 12.15 -1.05 7.96
C SER A 71 11.29 0.20 8.16
N PHE A 72 11.21 0.71 9.39
CA PHE A 72 10.50 1.95 9.70
C PHE A 72 11.19 3.16 9.07
N TYR A 73 12.50 3.30 9.27
CA TYR A 73 13.27 4.41 8.71
C TYR A 73 13.36 4.37 7.18
N TYR A 74 13.43 3.18 6.56
CA TYR A 74 13.38 3.08 5.10
C TYR A 74 12.04 3.59 4.57
N LEU A 75 10.93 3.20 5.20
CA LEU A 75 9.61 3.69 4.79
C LEU A 75 9.45 5.19 5.02
N THR A 76 9.87 5.70 6.18
CA THR A 76 9.82 7.14 6.47
C THR A 76 10.62 7.94 5.44
N LYS A 77 11.83 7.48 5.11
CA LYS A 77 12.67 8.13 4.10
C LYS A 77 12.07 8.05 2.70
N ALA A 78 11.48 6.93 2.34
CA ALA A 78 10.79 6.79 1.07
C ALA A 78 9.57 7.73 0.96
N ILE A 79 8.84 7.95 2.04
CA ILE A 79 7.75 8.94 2.11
C ILE A 79 8.30 10.37 1.90
N GLU A 80 9.41 10.72 2.52
CA GLU A 80 10.05 12.03 2.31
C GLU A 80 10.45 12.23 0.85
N ILE A 81 11.06 11.23 0.23
CA ILE A 81 11.50 11.28 -1.16
C ILE A 81 10.30 11.44 -2.08
N VAL A 82 9.27 10.59 -1.97
CA VAL A 82 8.12 10.63 -2.88
C VAL A 82 7.37 11.97 -2.81
N LYS A 83 7.37 12.63 -1.65
CA LYS A 83 6.75 13.96 -1.49
C LYS A 83 7.52 15.08 -2.23
N GLN A 84 8.78 14.87 -2.58
CA GLN A 84 9.61 15.83 -3.31
C GLN A 84 9.48 15.69 -4.83
N TYR A 85 9.01 14.55 -5.32
CA TYR A 85 8.92 14.26 -6.75
C TYR A 85 7.46 14.23 -7.22
N PRO A 86 7.01 15.23 -7.98
CA PRO A 86 5.70 15.17 -8.63
C PRO A 86 5.58 13.93 -9.53
N ASN A 87 4.41 13.37 -9.61
CA ASN A 87 4.11 12.17 -10.43
C ASN A 87 4.87 10.91 -10.01
N SER A 88 5.30 10.82 -8.77
CA SER A 88 5.90 9.61 -8.21
C SER A 88 4.89 8.78 -7.40
N ALA A 89 5.22 7.51 -7.21
CA ALA A 89 4.44 6.60 -6.39
C ALA A 89 5.34 5.81 -5.45
N LEU A 90 4.84 5.49 -4.28
CA LEU A 90 5.52 4.66 -3.29
C LEU A 90 5.03 3.22 -3.39
N VAL A 91 5.97 2.31 -3.64
CA VAL A 91 5.71 0.85 -3.59
C VAL A 91 6.42 0.28 -2.36
N THR A 92 5.65 -0.33 -1.46
CA THR A 92 6.18 -0.85 -0.20
C THR A 92 6.26 -2.37 -0.20
N GLY A 93 7.31 -2.90 0.43
CA GLY A 93 7.38 -4.31 0.81
C GLY A 93 6.56 -4.61 2.07
N PRO A 94 6.41 -5.89 2.44
CA PRO A 94 5.75 -6.27 3.68
C PRO A 94 6.54 -5.82 4.90
N ILE A 95 5.81 -5.44 5.97
CA ILE A 95 6.37 -5.08 7.26
C ILE A 95 6.04 -6.12 8.33
N CYS A 96 6.80 -6.10 9.41
CA CYS A 96 6.48 -6.84 10.63
C CYS A 96 6.09 -5.87 11.76
N LYS A 97 4.79 -5.72 12.01
CA LYS A 97 4.24 -4.83 13.05
C LYS A 97 4.84 -5.12 14.43
N LYS A 98 5.06 -6.41 14.75
CA LYS A 98 5.71 -6.81 16.00
C LYS A 98 7.15 -6.30 16.10
N SER A 99 7.91 -6.32 15.01
CA SER A 99 9.26 -5.79 14.98
C SER A 99 9.27 -4.27 15.12
N TRP A 100 8.31 -3.56 14.51
CA TRP A 100 8.13 -2.13 14.72
C TRP A 100 7.84 -1.80 16.17
N ALA A 101 6.88 -2.49 16.80
CA ALA A 101 6.54 -2.27 18.21
C ALA A 101 7.74 -2.55 19.15
N LEU A 102 8.53 -3.60 18.89
CA LEU A 102 9.76 -3.89 19.64
C LEU A 102 10.84 -2.80 19.48
N ALA A 103 10.80 -2.06 18.38
CA ALA A 103 11.67 -0.93 18.10
C ALA A 103 11.10 0.41 18.64
N GLY A 104 9.94 0.40 19.28
CA GLY A 104 9.29 1.61 19.81
C GLY A 104 8.38 2.34 18.81
N HIS A 105 8.14 1.78 17.63
CA HIS A 105 7.28 2.37 16.61
C HIS A 105 5.88 1.74 16.66
N TYR A 106 4.93 2.43 17.28
CA TYR A 106 3.58 1.95 17.54
C TYR A 106 2.60 2.43 16.46
N PHE A 107 2.52 1.70 15.35
CA PHE A 107 1.56 1.92 14.27
C PHE A 107 0.77 0.64 13.99
N SER A 108 -0.53 0.78 13.68
CA SER A 108 -1.39 -0.35 13.30
C SER A 108 -0.97 -0.96 11.95
N GLY A 109 -0.30 -0.18 11.12
CA GLY A 109 0.25 -0.60 9.82
C GLY A 109 0.89 0.55 9.06
N GLN A 110 1.23 0.29 7.81
CA GLN A 110 1.82 1.30 6.92
C GLN A 110 0.83 2.43 6.60
N THR A 111 -0.46 2.13 6.48
CA THR A 111 -1.51 3.09 6.16
C THR A 111 -1.57 4.24 7.15
N GLU A 112 -1.48 3.93 8.45
CA GLU A 112 -1.53 4.93 9.51
C GLU A 112 -0.28 5.81 9.52
N LEU A 113 0.90 5.23 9.27
CA LEU A 113 2.13 5.99 9.12
C LEU A 113 2.07 6.91 7.88
N LEU A 114 1.58 6.41 6.76
CA LEU A 114 1.39 7.20 5.53
C LEU A 114 0.41 8.36 5.75
N ALA A 115 -0.75 8.09 6.37
CA ALA A 115 -1.76 9.10 6.68
C ALA A 115 -1.18 10.21 7.57
N GLN A 116 -0.50 9.82 8.65
CA GLN A 116 0.15 10.77 9.56
C GLN A 116 1.23 11.59 8.85
N SER A 117 2.08 10.94 8.05
CA SER A 117 3.15 11.61 7.32
C SER A 117 2.65 12.58 6.24
N CYS A 118 1.47 12.30 5.67
CA CYS A 118 0.81 13.18 4.71
C CYS A 118 -0.10 14.23 5.37
N GLY A 119 -0.33 14.17 6.69
CA GLY A 119 -1.22 15.09 7.39
C GLY A 119 -2.69 14.92 7.04
N VAL A 120 -3.11 13.72 6.58
CA VAL A 120 -4.48 13.44 6.15
C VAL A 120 -5.18 12.48 7.12
N LYS A 121 -6.48 12.69 7.32
CA LYS A 121 -7.32 11.83 8.17
C LYS A 121 -8.15 10.85 7.33
N ASN A 122 -8.60 11.27 6.15
CA ASN A 122 -9.40 10.43 5.26
C ASN A 122 -8.48 9.65 4.33
N VAL A 123 -8.42 8.34 4.56
CA VAL A 123 -7.66 7.39 3.76
C VAL A 123 -8.55 6.22 3.37
N GLY A 124 -8.19 5.51 2.30
CA GLY A 124 -8.97 4.37 1.82
C GLY A 124 -8.08 3.27 1.25
N MET A 125 -8.57 2.06 1.31
CA MET A 125 -7.97 0.92 0.62
C MET A 125 -8.69 0.73 -0.71
N LEU A 126 -7.95 0.96 -1.79
CA LEU A 126 -8.44 0.87 -3.15
C LEU A 126 -7.85 -0.37 -3.84
N PHE A 127 -8.71 -1.14 -4.49
CA PHE A 127 -8.30 -2.16 -5.45
C PHE A 127 -8.54 -1.63 -6.86
N THR A 128 -7.52 -1.70 -7.69
CA THR A 128 -7.62 -1.30 -9.10
C THR A 128 -7.07 -2.40 -9.98
N ALA A 129 -7.75 -2.65 -11.09
CA ALA A 129 -7.31 -3.58 -12.12
C ALA A 129 -7.69 -3.07 -13.50
N LYS A 130 -6.91 -3.42 -14.52
CA LYS A 130 -7.21 -3.14 -15.92
C LYS A 130 -7.31 -4.46 -16.66
N SER A 131 -8.42 -4.66 -17.36
CA SER A 131 -8.60 -5.85 -18.19
C SER A 131 -7.54 -5.86 -19.31
N PRO A 132 -6.76 -6.94 -19.44
CA PRO A 132 -5.79 -7.06 -20.54
C PRO A 132 -6.46 -7.23 -21.89
N ILE A 133 -7.74 -7.62 -21.94
CA ILE A 133 -8.49 -7.87 -23.17
C ILE A 133 -9.19 -6.60 -23.65
N THR A 134 -9.95 -5.94 -22.77
CA THR A 134 -10.82 -4.81 -23.15
C THR A 134 -10.23 -3.46 -22.78
N GLY A 135 -9.17 -3.41 -21.96
CA GLY A 135 -8.64 -2.18 -21.41
C GLY A 135 -9.54 -1.54 -20.34
N TRP A 136 -10.71 -2.12 -20.04
CA TRP A 136 -11.62 -1.62 -19.02
C TRP A 136 -10.95 -1.63 -17.64
N ARG A 137 -11.14 -0.55 -16.89
CA ARG A 137 -10.59 -0.38 -15.55
C ARG A 137 -11.68 -0.63 -14.50
N PHE A 138 -11.40 -1.55 -13.60
CA PHE A 138 -12.20 -1.82 -12.42
C PHE A 138 -11.54 -1.19 -11.19
N ASN A 139 -12.29 -0.43 -10.44
CA ASN A 139 -11.85 0.15 -9.17
C ASN A 139 -12.87 -0.16 -8.08
N THR A 140 -12.38 -0.53 -6.91
CA THR A 140 -13.21 -0.77 -5.73
C THR A 140 -12.55 -0.16 -4.52
N LEU A 141 -13.22 0.80 -3.88
CA LEU A 141 -12.81 1.39 -2.61
C LEU A 141 -13.59 0.71 -1.47
N LEU A 142 -12.88 0.29 -0.44
CA LEU A 142 -13.50 -0.28 0.75
C LEU A 142 -14.03 0.83 1.67
N ALA A 143 -15.28 0.70 2.09
CA ALA A 143 -15.87 1.61 3.08
C ALA A 143 -15.24 1.42 4.46
N THR A 144 -15.00 0.17 4.86
CA THR A 144 -14.34 -0.21 6.13
C THR A 144 -13.18 -1.16 5.87
N THR A 145 -12.15 -1.14 6.72
CA THR A 145 -10.97 -2.00 6.63
C THR A 145 -10.56 -2.54 8.00
N HIS A 146 -10.15 -3.81 8.06
CA HIS A 146 -9.53 -4.43 9.23
C HIS A 146 -10.36 -4.37 10.53
N ILE A 147 -11.69 -4.43 10.42
CA ILE A 147 -12.61 -4.54 11.56
C ILE A 147 -13.33 -5.89 11.54
N ALA A 148 -13.85 -6.30 12.69
CA ALA A 148 -14.68 -7.50 12.76
C ALA A 148 -15.96 -7.32 11.91
N LEU A 149 -16.42 -8.39 11.24
CA LEU A 149 -17.59 -8.32 10.37
C LEU A 149 -18.85 -7.83 11.12
N CYS A 150 -19.05 -8.26 12.37
CA CYS A 150 -20.17 -7.81 13.22
C CYS A 150 -20.13 -6.32 13.59
N GLU A 151 -18.98 -5.66 13.42
CA GLU A 151 -18.83 -4.23 13.68
C GLU A 151 -19.09 -3.37 12.42
N VAL A 152 -19.13 -3.99 11.23
CA VAL A 152 -19.33 -3.26 9.97
C VAL A 152 -20.63 -2.46 9.98
N PRO A 153 -21.83 -3.02 10.29
CA PRO A 153 -23.07 -2.25 10.30
C PRO A 153 -23.04 -1.07 11.27
N LYS A 154 -22.38 -1.24 12.43
CA LYS A 154 -22.26 -0.17 13.44
C LYS A 154 -21.31 0.96 13.03
N LYS A 155 -20.35 0.67 12.17
CA LYS A 155 -19.34 1.65 11.70
C LYS A 155 -19.75 2.37 10.44
N LEU A 156 -20.65 1.78 9.66
CA LEU A 156 -21.17 2.42 8.47
C LEU A 156 -22.15 3.53 8.87
N THR A 157 -21.88 4.72 8.39
CA THR A 157 -22.76 5.90 8.52
C THR A 157 -22.82 6.63 7.19
N THR A 158 -23.83 7.47 7.00
CA THR A 158 -23.98 8.33 5.82
C THR A 158 -22.72 9.17 5.61
N GLU A 159 -22.17 9.76 6.68
CA GLU A 159 -20.97 10.60 6.63
C GLU A 159 -19.73 9.80 6.19
N LEU A 160 -19.58 8.57 6.70
CA LEU A 160 -18.49 7.71 6.28
C LEU A 160 -18.58 7.39 4.78
N ILE A 161 -19.77 7.00 4.31
CA ILE A 161 -19.99 6.66 2.89
C ILE A 161 -19.71 7.88 2.01
N HIS A 162 -20.24 9.05 2.35
CA HIS A 162 -19.97 10.28 1.60
C HIS A 162 -18.48 10.60 1.56
N SER A 163 -17.79 10.55 2.70
CA SER A 163 -16.34 10.76 2.77
C SER A 163 -15.56 9.79 1.88
N LYS A 164 -15.99 8.52 1.78
CA LYS A 164 -15.38 7.53 0.89
C LYS A 164 -15.72 7.75 -0.57
N LEU A 165 -16.92 8.18 -0.88
CA LEU A 165 -17.32 8.54 -2.24
C LEU A 165 -16.54 9.75 -2.76
N ASP A 166 -16.33 10.77 -1.94
CA ASP A 166 -15.52 11.94 -2.31
C ASP A 166 -14.08 11.54 -2.59
N LEU A 167 -13.46 10.76 -1.71
CA LEU A 167 -12.11 10.24 -1.88
C LEU A 167 -11.99 9.39 -3.17
N PHE A 168 -13.00 8.56 -3.44
CA PHE A 168 -13.04 7.71 -4.62
C PHE A 168 -13.25 8.50 -5.91
N LYS A 169 -14.11 9.50 -5.88
CA LYS A 169 -14.33 10.43 -6.98
C LYS A 169 -13.05 11.20 -7.32
N ASP A 170 -12.36 11.74 -6.31
CA ASP A 170 -11.09 12.46 -6.51
C ASP A 170 -10.04 11.56 -7.15
N PHE A 171 -9.91 10.32 -6.70
CA PHE A 171 -9.03 9.34 -7.33
C PHE A 171 -9.43 9.08 -8.79
N CYS A 172 -10.71 8.84 -9.07
CA CYS A 172 -11.18 8.56 -10.42
C CYS A 172 -10.99 9.74 -11.38
N ASN A 173 -11.14 10.97 -10.89
CA ASN A 173 -10.96 12.20 -11.68
C ASN A 173 -9.51 12.37 -12.18
N THR A 174 -8.54 11.66 -11.63
CA THR A 174 -7.15 11.70 -12.12
C THR A 174 -7.01 11.14 -13.56
N TYR A 175 -7.97 10.33 -14.02
CA TYR A 175 -7.93 9.69 -15.35
C TYR A 175 -9.30 9.55 -16.03
N ASN A 176 -10.38 10.05 -15.43
CA ASN A 176 -11.72 10.05 -16.00
C ASN A 176 -12.55 11.19 -15.44
N ASP A 177 -12.92 12.13 -16.27
CA ASP A 177 -13.63 13.36 -15.87
C ASP A 177 -15.06 13.13 -15.36
N LYS A 178 -15.67 11.99 -15.69
CA LYS A 178 -17.07 11.68 -15.34
C LYS A 178 -17.21 10.25 -14.84
N PRO A 179 -16.65 9.91 -13.67
CA PRO A 179 -16.78 8.56 -13.14
C PRO A 179 -18.23 8.29 -12.70
N THR A 180 -18.77 7.12 -13.06
CA THR A 180 -19.99 6.60 -12.47
C THR A 180 -19.63 5.77 -11.24
N LEU A 181 -20.04 6.22 -10.08
CA LEU A 181 -19.83 5.54 -8.81
C LEU A 181 -21.08 4.73 -8.46
N LYS A 182 -20.87 3.53 -7.94
CA LYS A 182 -21.94 2.66 -7.45
C LYS A 182 -21.58 2.21 -6.04
N VAL A 183 -22.56 2.22 -5.14
CA VAL A 183 -22.45 1.68 -3.78
C VAL A 183 -23.11 0.31 -3.79
N ALA A 184 -22.41 -0.69 -3.25
CA ALA A 184 -22.99 -2.02 -3.04
C ALA A 184 -23.92 -1.98 -1.83
N GLY A 185 -25.02 -2.73 -1.89
CA GLY A 185 -25.91 -2.91 -0.75
C GLY A 185 -25.18 -3.60 0.40
N LEU A 186 -25.56 -3.26 1.62
CA LEU A 186 -25.11 -3.91 2.85
C LEU A 186 -25.83 -5.24 3.05
N ASN A 187 -27.14 -5.24 2.82
CA ASN A 187 -28.00 -6.41 2.99
C ASN A 187 -28.29 -7.11 1.65
N PRO A 188 -28.53 -8.43 1.66
CA PRO A 188 -29.05 -9.13 0.49
C PRO A 188 -30.33 -8.48 -0.02
N HIS A 189 -30.50 -8.40 -1.34
CA HIS A 189 -31.67 -7.82 -2.00
C HIS A 189 -32.04 -6.41 -1.50
N ALA A 190 -31.02 -5.61 -1.12
CA ALA A 190 -31.20 -4.28 -0.54
C ALA A 190 -32.19 -4.26 0.65
N GLY A 191 -32.06 -5.27 1.51
CA GLY A 191 -32.89 -5.42 2.73
C GLY A 191 -34.28 -5.98 2.51
N GLU A 192 -34.70 -6.26 1.24
CA GLU A 192 -35.99 -6.87 0.89
C GLU A 192 -37.17 -6.19 1.61
N GLU A 193 -37.29 -4.88 1.36
CA GLU A 193 -38.28 -4.00 1.98
C GLU A 193 -38.26 -3.96 3.53
N GLY A 194 -37.12 -4.29 4.14
CA GLY A 194 -36.93 -4.28 5.59
C GLY A 194 -37.02 -5.65 6.26
N ILE A 195 -37.23 -6.72 5.47
CA ILE A 195 -37.23 -8.09 6.01
C ILE A 195 -35.82 -8.52 6.47
N LEU A 196 -34.77 -8.10 5.72
CA LEU A 196 -33.39 -8.47 5.99
C LEU A 196 -32.54 -7.33 6.58
N GLY A 197 -33.09 -6.14 6.68
CA GLY A 197 -32.48 -4.93 7.20
C GLY A 197 -33.08 -3.67 6.59
N ASN A 198 -32.88 -2.54 7.21
CA ASN A 198 -33.48 -1.26 6.78
C ASN A 198 -32.44 -0.24 6.30
N GLU A 199 -31.16 -0.57 6.35
CA GLU A 199 -30.07 0.37 6.08
C GLU A 199 -30.17 1.01 4.69
N GLU A 200 -30.48 0.22 3.66
CA GLU A 200 -30.63 0.70 2.29
C GLU A 200 -31.85 1.58 2.08
N LYS A 201 -32.86 1.42 2.94
CA LYS A 201 -34.09 2.21 2.90
C LYS A 201 -33.98 3.49 3.71
N ASP A 202 -33.28 3.43 4.85
CA ASP A 202 -33.27 4.51 5.83
C ASP A 202 -32.16 5.52 5.56
N TRP A 203 -30.96 5.08 5.10
CA TRP A 203 -29.83 5.99 5.00
C TRP A 203 -28.75 5.63 3.94
N LEU A 204 -28.66 4.39 3.44
CA LEU A 204 -27.68 3.99 2.43
C LEU A 204 -28.20 4.23 1.02
#